data_c3123ac42d59b76470768a52b77f0be9
#
_entry.id   c3123ac42d59b76470768a52b77f0be9
#
_cell.length_a   1.000
_cell.length_b   1.000
_cell.length_c   1.000
_cell.angle_alpha   90.00
_cell.angle_beta   90.00
_cell.angle_gamma   90.00
#
_symmetry.space_group_name_H-M   'P 1'
#
loop_
_entity.id
_entity.type
_entity.pdbx_description
1 polymer ?
#
loop_
_entity_poly.entity_id
_entity_poly.type
_entity_poly.pdbx_seq_one_letter_code
_entity_poly.pdbx_strand_id
1 'polypeptide(L)'
;PQVFYVAATSGDVDLWVNGWFGTHDGYISESKGKVKPVGYVMKGGGAQGYLIDKKSADKFGIKSVMDIKKHAKQFDSNGDGKADMVACPPGWGCEKQITKHFAELGLGDFINPVQADYSASMADAIAKFKNGKSVLFYTWTPNWTVGALELGKDIVWIEVPYSETKKVKVPNATKSKINMGFGADDIRPAANVAFLKANPK
;
A
#
# COMPACT_ATOMS: atom_id res chain seq x y z
N PRO A 1 12.52 -2.06 0.38
CA PRO A 1 13.04 -0.74 0.82
C PRO A 1 14.13 -0.87 1.88
N GLN A 2 13.90 -1.64 2.95
CA GLN A 2 14.84 -1.77 4.08
C GLN A 2 16.27 -2.08 3.65
N VAL A 3 16.46 -3.07 2.76
CA VAL A 3 17.79 -3.45 2.25
C VAL A 3 18.50 -2.27 1.59
N PHE A 4 17.79 -1.46 0.79
CA PHE A 4 18.37 -0.26 0.20
C PHE A 4 18.87 0.72 1.28
N TYR A 5 18.04 1.02 2.28
CA TYR A 5 18.42 2.01 3.32
C TYR A 5 19.61 1.54 4.16
N VAL A 6 19.71 0.23 4.43
CA VAL A 6 20.88 -0.35 5.10
C VAL A 6 22.12 -0.19 4.21
N ALA A 7 22.08 -0.62 2.95
CA ALA A 7 23.18 -0.54 2.02
C ALA A 7 23.59 0.93 1.74
N ALA A 8 22.63 1.84 1.61
CA ALA A 8 22.93 3.26 1.44
C ALA A 8 23.56 3.88 2.72
N THR A 9 23.17 3.41 3.91
CA THR A 9 23.76 3.85 5.15
C THR A 9 25.22 3.36 5.31
N SER A 10 25.54 2.17 4.79
CA SER A 10 26.91 1.62 4.74
C SER A 10 27.77 2.25 3.65
N GLY A 11 27.16 2.83 2.61
CA GLY A 11 27.85 3.38 1.44
C GLY A 11 28.03 2.40 0.28
N ASP A 12 27.34 1.25 0.34
CA ASP A 12 27.38 0.22 -0.72
C ASP A 12 26.48 0.58 -1.91
N VAL A 13 25.50 1.49 -1.68
CA VAL A 13 24.58 2.00 -2.69
C VAL A 13 24.43 3.51 -2.52
N ASP A 14 24.46 4.23 -3.63
CA ASP A 14 24.46 5.69 -3.64
C ASP A 14 23.07 6.30 -3.66
N LEU A 15 22.18 5.77 -4.48
CA LEU A 15 20.91 6.42 -4.84
C LEU A 15 19.80 5.42 -5.15
N TRP A 16 18.58 5.74 -4.74
CA TRP A 16 17.34 5.08 -5.17
C TRP A 16 16.26 6.12 -5.47
N VAL A 17 15.70 6.07 -6.67
CA VAL A 17 14.77 7.12 -7.16
C VAL A 17 13.34 6.98 -6.69
N ASN A 18 12.95 5.86 -6.08
CA ASN A 18 11.58 5.52 -5.72
C ASN A 18 11.36 5.44 -4.19
N GLY A 19 11.85 6.41 -3.45
CA GLY A 19 11.58 6.55 -2.01
C GLY A 19 10.19 7.14 -1.77
N TRP A 20 9.41 6.50 -0.91
CA TRP A 20 8.05 6.90 -0.53
C TRP A 20 8.07 7.58 0.83
N PHE A 21 8.13 8.90 0.85
CA PHE A 21 8.30 9.70 2.06
C PHE A 21 6.94 10.09 2.66
N GLY A 22 6.85 9.84 3.93
CA GLY A 22 5.77 9.49 4.78
C GLY A 22 5.95 8.05 5.25
N THR A 23 5.78 7.07 4.37
CA THR A 23 5.96 5.64 4.67
C THR A 23 7.41 5.25 5.00
N HIS A 24 8.42 5.92 4.38
CA HIS A 24 9.85 5.60 4.56
C HIS A 24 10.57 6.47 5.59
N ASP A 25 9.88 7.37 6.28
CA ASP A 25 10.52 8.30 7.23
C ASP A 25 11.26 7.59 8.36
N GLY A 26 10.76 6.41 8.77
CA GLY A 26 11.44 5.56 9.76
C GLY A 26 12.84 5.13 9.32
N TYR A 27 13.00 4.72 8.05
CA TYR A 27 14.32 4.32 7.53
C TYR A 27 15.30 5.48 7.45
N ILE A 28 14.82 6.69 7.14
CA ILE A 28 15.64 7.91 7.16
C ILE A 28 16.14 8.18 8.58
N SER A 29 15.27 8.10 9.57
CA SER A 29 15.63 8.28 10.98
C SER A 29 16.67 7.24 11.42
N GLU A 30 16.51 5.98 11.05
CA GLU A 30 17.45 4.88 11.35
C GLU A 30 18.80 5.08 10.68
N SER A 31 18.89 5.79 9.55
CA SER A 31 20.16 6.09 8.86
C SER A 31 21.07 7.08 9.60
N LYS A 32 20.57 7.70 10.68
CA LYS A 32 21.32 8.69 11.49
C LYS A 32 21.96 9.80 10.65
N GLY A 33 21.22 10.30 9.66
CA GLY A 33 21.66 11.38 8.78
C GLY A 33 22.59 10.98 7.64
N LYS A 34 22.87 9.69 7.44
CA LYS A 34 23.71 9.21 6.33
C LYS A 34 22.95 9.09 5.01
N VAL A 35 21.62 9.02 5.06
CA VAL A 35 20.74 9.02 3.88
C VAL A 35 19.75 10.17 4.00
N LYS A 36 19.47 10.86 2.90
CA LYS A 36 18.48 11.93 2.87
C LYS A 36 17.66 11.92 1.59
N PRO A 37 16.39 12.40 1.63
CA PRO A 37 15.61 12.64 0.43
C PRO A 37 16.17 13.86 -0.33
N VAL A 38 16.13 13.78 -1.67
CA VAL A 38 16.54 14.89 -2.56
C VAL A 38 15.50 15.10 -3.66
N GLY A 39 15.26 16.35 -4.04
CA GLY A 39 14.31 16.66 -5.11
C GLY A 39 12.92 16.04 -4.93
N TYR A 40 12.18 15.94 -6.01
CA TYR A 40 10.87 15.26 -6.09
C TYR A 40 10.72 14.57 -7.45
N VAL A 41 10.24 13.33 -7.43
CA VAL A 41 9.68 12.64 -8.59
C VAL A 41 8.20 12.98 -8.69
N MET A 42 7.50 12.93 -7.55
CA MET A 42 6.08 13.29 -7.44
C MET A 42 5.80 13.86 -6.05
N LYS A 43 5.19 15.03 -5.96
CA LYS A 43 4.84 15.66 -4.69
C LYS A 43 3.41 15.34 -4.30
N GLY A 44 3.23 14.67 -3.14
CA GLY A 44 1.92 14.34 -2.58
C GLY A 44 1.06 13.43 -3.46
N GLY A 45 1.67 12.72 -4.43
CA GLY A 45 0.94 11.92 -5.42
C GLY A 45 0.95 10.41 -5.15
N GLY A 46 1.74 9.96 -4.20
CA GLY A 46 1.76 8.55 -3.78
C GLY A 46 0.56 8.24 -2.89
N ALA A 47 -0.39 7.44 -3.39
CA ALA A 47 -1.54 7.00 -2.61
C ALA A 47 -1.49 5.49 -2.38
N GLN A 48 -1.90 5.04 -1.20
CA GLN A 48 -1.90 3.64 -0.78
C GLN A 48 -3.22 3.31 -0.10
N GLY A 49 -3.66 2.06 -0.17
CA GLY A 49 -4.89 1.65 0.51
C GLY A 49 -5.35 0.25 0.15
N TYR A 50 -6.56 -0.06 0.58
CA TYR A 50 -7.21 -1.33 0.28
C TYR A 50 -8.24 -1.17 -0.82
N LEU A 51 -8.30 -2.16 -1.70
CA LEU A 51 -9.25 -2.21 -2.81
C LEU A 51 -9.97 -3.54 -2.84
N ILE A 52 -11.19 -3.49 -3.37
CA ILE A 52 -11.96 -4.68 -3.71
C ILE A 52 -12.46 -4.57 -5.16
N ASP A 53 -12.89 -5.68 -5.73
CA ASP A 53 -13.58 -5.64 -7.00
C ASP A 53 -14.89 -4.85 -6.90
N LYS A 54 -15.16 -4.04 -7.92
CA LYS A 54 -16.34 -3.15 -7.94
C LYS A 54 -17.66 -3.92 -7.90
N LYS A 55 -17.72 -5.11 -8.50
CA LYS A 55 -18.91 -5.96 -8.49
C LYS A 55 -19.30 -6.34 -7.06
N SER A 56 -18.32 -6.74 -6.23
CA SER A 56 -18.57 -7.04 -4.82
C SER A 56 -18.93 -5.78 -4.02
N ALA A 57 -18.25 -4.66 -4.27
CA ALA A 57 -18.57 -3.39 -3.62
C ALA A 57 -20.02 -2.99 -3.87
N ASP A 58 -20.47 -3.02 -5.12
CA ASP A 58 -21.83 -2.64 -5.50
C ASP A 58 -22.87 -3.65 -4.98
N LYS A 59 -22.59 -4.95 -5.14
CA LYS A 59 -23.53 -6.02 -4.75
C LYS A 59 -23.80 -6.05 -3.25
N PHE A 60 -22.77 -5.85 -2.44
CA PHE A 60 -22.85 -5.99 -0.99
C PHE A 60 -22.86 -4.64 -0.25
N GLY A 61 -22.76 -3.52 -0.98
CA GLY A 61 -22.71 -2.18 -0.40
C GLY A 61 -21.45 -1.89 0.41
N ILE A 62 -20.32 -2.57 0.08
CA ILE A 62 -19.06 -2.43 0.80
C ILE A 62 -18.42 -1.09 0.47
N LYS A 63 -18.19 -0.27 1.48
CA LYS A 63 -17.53 1.05 1.38
C LYS A 63 -16.33 1.17 2.29
N SER A 64 -16.25 0.35 3.31
CA SER A 64 -15.17 0.33 4.31
C SER A 64 -14.62 -1.07 4.50
N VAL A 65 -13.35 -1.16 4.92
CA VAL A 65 -12.75 -2.43 5.33
C VAL A 65 -13.54 -3.11 6.45
N MET A 66 -14.24 -2.33 7.27
CA MET A 66 -15.08 -2.86 8.35
C MET A 66 -16.32 -3.61 7.83
N ASP A 67 -16.80 -3.28 6.64
CA ASP A 67 -17.94 -3.97 6.01
C ASP A 67 -17.57 -5.41 5.58
N ILE A 68 -16.29 -5.69 5.36
CA ILE A 68 -15.77 -7.02 5.01
C ILE A 68 -16.17 -8.05 6.06
N LYS A 69 -16.26 -7.67 7.34
CA LYS A 69 -16.67 -8.59 8.43
C LYS A 69 -17.96 -9.36 8.13
N LYS A 70 -18.95 -8.70 7.51
CA LYS A 70 -20.23 -9.32 7.15
C LYS A 70 -20.16 -10.18 5.89
N HIS A 71 -19.12 -10.02 5.10
CA HIS A 71 -18.96 -10.61 3.78
C HIS A 71 -17.65 -11.37 3.60
N ALA A 72 -16.94 -11.71 4.70
CA ALA A 72 -15.61 -12.34 4.68
C ALA A 72 -15.57 -13.58 3.76
N LYS A 73 -16.58 -14.44 3.83
CA LYS A 73 -16.69 -15.66 3.01
C LYS A 73 -16.67 -15.40 1.50
N GLN A 74 -16.99 -14.19 1.02
CA GLN A 74 -16.94 -13.88 -0.41
C GLN A 74 -15.48 -13.74 -0.91
N PHE A 75 -14.58 -13.39 -0.01
CA PHE A 75 -13.15 -13.16 -0.25
C PHE A 75 -12.27 -14.28 0.32
N ASP A 76 -12.88 -15.30 0.91
CA ASP A 76 -12.23 -16.48 1.49
C ASP A 76 -11.87 -17.47 0.36
N SER A 77 -10.59 -17.66 0.14
CA SER A 77 -10.08 -18.57 -0.90
C SER A 77 -9.56 -19.90 -0.36
N ASN A 78 -9.38 -19.99 0.97
CA ASN A 78 -8.83 -21.17 1.64
C ASN A 78 -9.85 -21.94 2.51
N GLY A 79 -11.05 -21.36 2.73
CA GLY A 79 -12.15 -22.00 3.44
C GLY A 79 -12.10 -21.87 4.97
N ASP A 80 -11.30 -20.95 5.50
CA ASP A 80 -11.16 -20.75 6.95
C ASP A 80 -12.21 -19.77 7.55
N GLY A 81 -13.03 -19.17 6.69
CA GLY A 81 -14.10 -18.25 7.06
C GLY A 81 -13.68 -16.79 7.15
N LYS A 82 -12.42 -16.48 6.88
CA LYS A 82 -11.89 -15.11 6.82
C LYS A 82 -11.65 -14.68 5.37
N ALA A 83 -11.69 -13.39 5.13
CA ALA A 83 -11.32 -12.81 3.85
C ALA A 83 -9.80 -12.85 3.65
N ASP A 84 -9.32 -13.37 2.52
CA ASP A 84 -7.92 -13.32 2.16
C ASP A 84 -7.60 -11.98 1.48
N MET A 85 -6.70 -11.20 2.07
CA MET A 85 -6.25 -9.93 1.54
C MET A 85 -4.80 -10.05 1.07
N VAL A 86 -4.52 -9.84 -0.21
CA VAL A 86 -3.13 -9.63 -0.64
C VAL A 86 -2.58 -8.42 0.07
N ALA A 87 -1.59 -8.63 0.92
CA ALA A 87 -1.02 -7.60 1.78
C ALA A 87 0.42 -7.26 1.38
N CYS A 88 0.96 -6.27 2.06
CA CYS A 88 2.32 -5.82 1.87
C CYS A 88 3.31 -6.86 2.41
N PRO A 89 4.37 -7.21 1.64
CA PRO A 89 5.40 -8.13 2.09
C PRO A 89 6.13 -7.64 3.35
N PRO A 90 6.64 -8.56 4.19
CA PRO A 90 7.45 -8.19 5.34
C PRO A 90 8.65 -7.32 4.97
N GLY A 91 8.99 -6.36 5.83
CA GLY A 91 10.11 -5.43 5.63
C GLY A 91 9.82 -4.25 4.69
N TRP A 92 8.60 -4.12 4.18
CA TRP A 92 8.17 -2.92 3.50
C TRP A 92 7.52 -1.95 4.51
N GLY A 93 7.58 -0.62 4.24
CA GLY A 93 6.97 0.37 5.13
C GLY A 93 5.47 0.22 5.31
N CYS A 94 4.76 -0.19 4.25
CA CYS A 94 3.33 -0.47 4.27
C CYS A 94 2.96 -1.64 5.19
N GLU A 95 3.82 -2.63 5.36
CA GLU A 95 3.56 -3.75 6.26
C GLU A 95 3.39 -3.28 7.70
N LYS A 96 4.27 -2.39 8.17
CA LYS A 96 4.17 -1.79 9.50
C LYS A 96 2.86 -1.03 9.69
N GLN A 97 2.41 -0.31 8.65
CA GLN A 97 1.15 0.44 8.68
C GLN A 97 -0.07 -0.49 8.69
N ILE A 98 -0.06 -1.55 7.86
CA ILE A 98 -1.12 -2.56 7.84
C ILE A 98 -1.23 -3.25 9.20
N THR A 99 -0.10 -3.60 9.84
CA THR A 99 -0.08 -4.17 11.20
C THR A 99 -0.79 -3.27 12.21
N LYS A 100 -0.58 -1.95 12.14
CA LYS A 100 -1.30 -0.99 13.01
C LYS A 100 -2.80 -0.98 12.73
N HIS A 101 -3.22 -1.01 11.44
CA HIS A 101 -4.64 -1.10 11.08
C HIS A 101 -5.27 -2.36 11.66
N PHE A 102 -4.60 -3.50 11.55
CA PHE A 102 -5.08 -4.76 12.10
C PHE A 102 -5.24 -4.71 13.61
N ALA A 103 -4.27 -4.11 14.31
CA ALA A 103 -4.31 -3.98 15.77
C ALA A 103 -5.44 -3.02 16.22
N GLU A 104 -5.56 -1.82 15.61
CA GLU A 104 -6.53 -0.82 16.03
C GLU A 104 -7.96 -1.19 15.67
N LEU A 105 -8.17 -1.75 14.47
CA LEU A 105 -9.50 -2.01 13.92
C LEU A 105 -9.97 -3.45 14.13
N GLY A 106 -9.17 -4.32 14.76
CA GLY A 106 -9.51 -5.73 14.97
C GLY A 106 -9.71 -6.51 13.66
N LEU A 107 -8.98 -6.14 12.59
CA LEU A 107 -9.18 -6.74 11.26
C LEU A 107 -8.85 -8.23 11.24
N GLY A 108 -7.92 -8.69 12.07
CA GLY A 108 -7.49 -10.10 12.17
C GLY A 108 -8.60 -11.08 12.57
N ASP A 109 -9.71 -10.58 13.10
CA ASP A 109 -10.87 -11.42 13.42
C ASP A 109 -11.57 -11.96 12.16
N PHE A 110 -11.46 -11.23 11.01
CA PHE A 110 -12.22 -11.52 9.80
C PHE A 110 -11.44 -11.34 8.49
N ILE A 111 -10.16 -10.95 8.56
CA ILE A 111 -9.26 -10.82 7.40
C ILE A 111 -7.93 -11.52 7.70
N ASN A 112 -7.46 -12.34 6.76
CA ASN A 112 -6.11 -12.89 6.72
C ASN A 112 -5.22 -12.05 5.80
N PRO A 113 -4.16 -11.38 6.27
CA PRO A 113 -3.21 -10.71 5.41
C PRO A 113 -2.27 -11.75 4.77
N VAL A 114 -2.36 -11.94 3.46
CA VAL A 114 -1.46 -12.82 2.71
C VAL A 114 -0.18 -12.05 2.41
N GLN A 115 0.85 -12.29 3.21
CA GLN A 115 2.17 -11.63 3.15
C GLN A 115 3.18 -12.54 2.44
N ALA A 116 3.12 -12.58 1.12
CA ALA A 116 4.03 -13.33 0.25
C ALA A 116 4.67 -12.38 -0.79
N ASP A 117 5.32 -12.92 -1.82
CA ASP A 117 5.77 -12.10 -2.94
C ASP A 117 4.59 -11.33 -3.54
N TYR A 118 4.69 -10.00 -3.53
CA TYR A 118 3.59 -9.12 -3.93
C TYR A 118 3.18 -9.32 -5.39
N SER A 119 4.16 -9.46 -6.28
CA SER A 119 3.88 -9.58 -7.71
C SER A 119 3.18 -10.89 -8.04
N ALA A 120 3.61 -11.99 -7.43
CA ALA A 120 2.98 -13.30 -7.59
C ALA A 120 1.57 -13.30 -6.99
N SER A 121 1.39 -12.75 -5.78
CA SER A 121 0.08 -12.68 -5.12
C SER A 121 -0.91 -11.80 -5.89
N MET A 122 -0.45 -10.68 -6.46
CA MET A 122 -1.30 -9.83 -7.29
C MET A 122 -1.62 -10.46 -8.65
N ALA A 123 -0.70 -11.22 -9.25
CA ALA A 123 -0.99 -11.97 -10.47
C ALA A 123 -2.11 -13.00 -10.23
N ASP A 124 -2.08 -13.71 -9.10
CA ASP A 124 -3.15 -14.62 -8.69
C ASP A 124 -4.48 -13.88 -8.42
N ALA A 125 -4.45 -12.75 -7.72
CA ALA A 125 -5.64 -11.94 -7.48
C ALA A 125 -6.26 -11.44 -8.79
N ILE A 126 -5.46 -10.98 -9.76
CA ILE A 126 -5.92 -10.57 -11.08
C ILE A 126 -6.53 -11.76 -11.84
N ALA A 127 -5.92 -12.94 -11.77
CA ALA A 127 -6.48 -14.16 -12.38
C ALA A 127 -7.82 -14.54 -11.74
N LYS A 128 -7.93 -14.49 -10.41
CA LYS A 128 -9.19 -14.70 -9.68
C LYS A 128 -10.27 -13.70 -10.11
N PHE A 129 -9.94 -12.41 -10.20
CA PHE A 129 -10.84 -11.37 -10.69
C PHE A 129 -11.36 -11.69 -12.13
N LYS A 130 -10.45 -12.01 -13.06
CA LYS A 130 -10.82 -12.37 -14.44
C LYS A 130 -11.74 -13.60 -14.51
N ASN A 131 -11.64 -14.50 -13.54
CA ASN A 131 -12.53 -15.66 -13.38
C ASN A 131 -13.80 -15.34 -12.58
N GLY A 132 -14.13 -14.06 -12.38
CA GLY A 132 -15.34 -13.60 -11.70
C GLY A 132 -15.38 -13.79 -10.20
N LYS A 133 -14.24 -14.11 -9.58
CA LYS A 133 -14.10 -14.22 -8.11
C LYS A 133 -13.95 -12.85 -7.48
N SER A 134 -14.41 -12.72 -6.23
CA SER A 134 -14.16 -11.53 -5.42
C SER A 134 -12.69 -11.44 -5.02
N VAL A 135 -12.14 -10.23 -4.97
CA VAL A 135 -10.75 -9.97 -4.59
C VAL A 135 -10.65 -8.81 -3.61
N LEU A 136 -9.78 -8.97 -2.61
CA LEU A 136 -9.42 -7.95 -1.63
C LEU A 136 -7.89 -7.84 -1.59
N PHE A 137 -7.35 -6.65 -1.76
CA PHE A 137 -5.91 -6.46 -1.80
C PHE A 137 -5.47 -5.06 -1.39
N TYR A 138 -4.23 -4.97 -0.91
CA TYR A 138 -3.49 -3.73 -0.76
C TYR A 138 -2.81 -3.39 -2.09
N THR A 139 -2.83 -2.13 -2.48
CA THR A 139 -1.98 -1.60 -3.55
C THR A 139 -1.71 -0.12 -3.35
N TRP A 140 -0.95 0.44 -4.28
CA TRP A 140 -0.63 1.87 -4.32
C TRP A 140 -0.74 2.40 -5.75
N THR A 141 -0.71 3.71 -5.90
CA THR A 141 -0.63 4.35 -7.21
C THR A 141 0.41 5.47 -7.17
N PRO A 142 1.27 5.58 -8.20
CA PRO A 142 1.28 4.77 -9.43
C PRO A 142 1.84 3.34 -9.23
N ASN A 143 1.16 2.34 -9.79
CA ASN A 143 1.57 0.93 -9.79
C ASN A 143 0.98 0.22 -11.03
N TRP A 144 1.63 -0.84 -11.50
CA TRP A 144 1.18 -1.66 -12.62
C TRP A 144 -0.19 -2.34 -12.36
N THR A 145 -0.53 -2.63 -11.11
CA THR A 145 -1.78 -3.27 -10.72
C THR A 145 -3.01 -2.43 -11.10
N VAL A 146 -2.94 -1.11 -10.94
CA VAL A 146 -4.02 -0.19 -11.35
C VAL A 146 -4.03 0.10 -12.86
N GLY A 147 -3.04 -0.39 -13.59
CA GLY A 147 -3.05 -0.47 -15.04
C GLY A 147 -3.65 -1.77 -15.57
N ALA A 148 -3.54 -2.86 -14.79
CA ALA A 148 -4.12 -4.17 -15.11
C ALA A 148 -5.60 -4.28 -14.73
N LEU A 149 -6.03 -3.55 -13.69
CA LEU A 149 -7.41 -3.45 -13.19
C LEU A 149 -7.78 -1.96 -13.13
N GLU A 150 -8.78 -1.56 -13.90
CA GLU A 150 -9.17 -0.17 -14.07
C GLU A 150 -9.89 0.37 -12.81
N LEU A 151 -9.31 1.42 -12.20
CA LEU A 151 -9.91 2.08 -11.04
C LEU A 151 -11.28 2.70 -11.40
N GLY A 152 -12.28 2.41 -10.57
CA GLY A 152 -13.65 2.89 -10.74
C GLY A 152 -14.51 2.03 -11.66
N LYS A 153 -13.91 1.12 -12.43
CA LYS A 153 -14.60 0.18 -13.31
C LYS A 153 -14.47 -1.25 -12.82
N ASP A 154 -13.26 -1.72 -12.63
CA ASP A 154 -12.96 -3.08 -12.17
C ASP A 154 -12.82 -3.15 -10.65
N ILE A 155 -12.17 -2.16 -10.07
CA ILE A 155 -11.81 -2.09 -8.65
C ILE A 155 -12.12 -0.71 -8.05
N VAL A 156 -12.35 -0.69 -6.75
CA VAL A 156 -12.60 0.53 -5.99
C VAL A 156 -11.84 0.54 -4.67
N TRP A 157 -11.41 1.74 -4.27
CA TRP A 157 -10.85 1.98 -2.95
C TRP A 157 -11.95 1.86 -1.89
N ILE A 158 -11.62 1.23 -0.76
CA ILE A 158 -12.49 1.19 0.41
C ILE A 158 -11.89 2.00 1.56
N GLU A 159 -12.75 2.58 2.39
CA GLU A 159 -12.32 3.35 3.54
C GLU A 159 -11.65 2.45 4.59
N VAL A 160 -10.56 2.94 5.16
CA VAL A 160 -9.87 2.34 6.32
C VAL A 160 -9.93 3.39 7.44
N PRO A 161 -10.85 3.27 8.41
CA PRO A 161 -11.09 4.32 9.40
C PRO A 161 -10.02 4.34 10.51
N TYR A 162 -8.75 4.41 10.12
CA TYR A 162 -7.61 4.45 11.01
C TYR A 162 -7.45 5.85 11.63
N SER A 163 -7.31 5.91 12.96
CA SER A 163 -7.40 7.16 13.72
C SER A 163 -6.27 8.16 13.43
N GLU A 164 -5.06 7.66 13.16
CA GLU A 164 -3.88 8.50 12.90
C GLU A 164 -3.84 9.10 11.49
N THR A 165 -4.74 8.69 10.59
CA THR A 165 -4.75 9.18 9.21
C THR A 165 -5.94 10.07 8.90
N LYS A 166 -5.73 11.07 8.03
CA LYS A 166 -6.77 11.98 7.57
C LYS A 166 -7.34 11.52 6.22
N LYS A 167 -8.54 11.98 5.91
CA LYS A 167 -9.14 11.77 4.58
C LYS A 167 -8.27 12.40 3.50
N VAL A 168 -7.87 11.61 2.51
CA VAL A 168 -7.10 12.05 1.36
C VAL A 168 -7.95 12.00 0.10
N LYS A 169 -7.54 12.77 -0.93
CA LYS A 169 -8.18 12.71 -2.24
C LYS A 169 -7.84 11.38 -2.90
N VAL A 170 -8.87 10.63 -3.28
CA VAL A 170 -8.69 9.34 -3.95
C VAL A 170 -8.29 9.58 -5.41
N PRO A 171 -7.17 9.03 -5.88
CA PRO A 171 -6.78 9.12 -7.27
C PRO A 171 -7.82 8.46 -8.20
N ASN A 172 -8.19 9.13 -9.27
CA ASN A 172 -9.08 8.65 -10.35
C ASN A 172 -10.45 8.10 -9.92
N ALA A 173 -10.83 8.23 -8.65
CA ALA A 173 -12.11 7.78 -8.15
C ALA A 173 -12.85 8.96 -7.56
N THR A 174 -13.94 9.36 -8.15
CA THR A 174 -14.91 10.35 -7.66
C THR A 174 -14.35 11.52 -6.82
N LYS A 175 -15.04 12.62 -6.73
CA LYS A 175 -14.69 13.83 -5.97
C LYS A 175 -14.61 13.63 -4.44
N SER A 176 -14.73 12.40 -3.95
CA SER A 176 -14.80 12.08 -2.52
C SER A 176 -13.42 11.91 -1.92
N LYS A 177 -13.21 12.52 -0.76
CA LYS A 177 -12.08 12.22 0.14
C LYS A 177 -12.52 11.11 1.09
N ILE A 178 -11.74 10.04 1.19
CA ILE A 178 -11.92 8.98 2.18
C ILE A 178 -10.65 8.84 3.02
N ASN A 179 -10.77 8.25 4.19
CA ASN A 179 -9.61 7.78 4.94
C ASN A 179 -9.17 6.46 4.33
N MET A 180 -7.99 6.43 3.71
CA MET A 180 -7.43 5.23 3.08
C MET A 180 -6.53 4.42 4.03
N GLY A 181 -6.38 4.86 5.30
CA GLY A 181 -5.47 4.28 6.27
C GLY A 181 -4.01 4.67 6.08
N PHE A 182 -3.70 5.38 4.99
CA PHE A 182 -2.37 5.85 4.64
C PHE A 182 -2.41 7.33 4.34
N GLY A 183 -1.31 8.03 4.63
CA GLY A 183 -1.09 9.39 4.17
C GLY A 183 -0.82 9.44 2.66
N ALA A 184 -0.82 10.63 2.11
CA ALA A 184 -0.31 10.84 0.75
C ALA A 184 1.21 11.02 0.83
N ASP A 185 1.96 10.15 0.16
CA ASP A 185 3.41 10.18 0.15
C ASP A 185 3.99 11.09 -0.95
N ASP A 186 5.13 11.69 -0.63
CA ASP A 186 6.03 12.26 -1.64
C ASP A 186 6.91 11.15 -2.22
N ILE A 187 6.99 11.05 -3.54
CA ILE A 187 7.96 10.17 -4.19
C ILE A 187 9.21 10.99 -4.50
N ARG A 188 10.33 10.60 -3.89
CA ARG A 188 11.59 11.33 -3.95
C ARG A 188 12.77 10.37 -4.07
N PRO A 189 13.86 10.76 -4.74
CA PRO A 189 15.11 10.03 -4.58
C PRO A 189 15.59 10.06 -3.14
N ALA A 190 16.11 8.94 -2.66
CA ALA A 190 16.86 8.81 -1.42
C ALA A 190 18.34 8.61 -1.75
N ALA A 191 19.24 9.39 -1.18
CA ALA A 191 20.65 9.34 -1.54
C ALA A 191 21.57 9.31 -0.31
N ASN A 192 22.68 8.58 -0.45
CA ASN A 192 23.78 8.62 0.49
C ASN A 192 24.40 10.03 0.55
N VAL A 193 24.59 10.58 1.74
CA VAL A 193 25.07 11.96 1.92
C VAL A 193 26.53 12.13 1.51
N ALA A 194 27.37 11.09 1.66
CA ALA A 194 28.76 11.15 1.21
C ALA A 194 28.85 11.19 -0.31
N PHE A 195 28.03 10.39 -1.01
CA PHE A 195 27.89 10.44 -2.45
C PHE A 195 27.50 11.84 -2.95
N LEU A 196 26.50 12.46 -2.31
CA LEU A 196 26.07 13.82 -2.69
C LEU A 196 27.14 14.87 -2.46
N LYS A 197 27.98 14.74 -1.43
CA LYS A 197 29.11 15.63 -1.17
C LYS A 197 30.22 15.46 -2.20
N ALA A 198 30.47 14.23 -2.64
CA ALA A 198 31.48 13.94 -3.65
C ALA A 198 31.08 14.34 -5.08
N ASN A 199 29.75 14.48 -5.32
CA ASN A 199 29.18 14.83 -6.62
C ASN A 199 28.29 16.09 -6.51
N PRO A 200 28.83 17.24 -6.14
CA PRO A 200 28.04 18.48 -6.09
C PRO A 200 27.71 18.95 -7.50
N LYS A 201 26.49 19.41 -7.71
CA LYS A 201 26.06 20.18 -8.91
C LYS A 201 25.77 21.60 -8.51
#